data_51cedad1bc26dbb8bfa8d280ab3ca4ca
#
_entry.id   51cedad1bc26dbb8bfa8d280ab3ca4ca
#
_cell.length_a   1.000
_cell.length_b   1.000
_cell.length_c   1.000
_cell.angle_alpha   90.00
_cell.angle_beta   90.00
_cell.angle_gamma   90.00
#
_symmetry.space_group_name_H-M   'P 1'
#
loop_
_entity.id
_entity.type
_entity.pdbx_description
1 polymer ?
#
loop_
_entity_poly.entity_id
_entity_poly.type
_entity_poly.pdbx_seq_one_letter_code
_entity_poly.pdbx_strand_id
1 'polypeptide(L)'
;MEYRNDDVFSRVSINGTFDTGEVQSIFVPVPSISASDGGAGFTGGAEGHLGLWLPQKEGCDLTLFEVLEECKVPVIAEIGPYYDDGDVDALTPANRLGRFLIENYVQHGYGVAQVSVFGTGQSNHCMDLMGHDEQAGIKAAVDWLGSQPWSNGRVGAIGKSYDGSTPWNAAASGSDYLATIVPMSGLIGVHDLMWRNGSMEARGAIMHNGVYGSFGLDGDSGDIENACEGYVEGYYAGPAAYLTGDNLAWTGSDYWEERHFLSRALEIYNGSIYIIHGLQDWNVDPHMAFPAHQMSIDAGFDVKGLYGQWAHDYPDRDGDAGHASLSSGRGGEAYPYTLRWDWADDMLEWFDFYLMNKGPKPRLVAEVQDNMGGWRVEETYPPPQLDTISLTMDECQIVGGSDTITSSSSLRVQCPEFDSQTRIVGTPTIHLEATISQFSTSGHLFVEMVQASTEMHLGHAVMDLRFHEGGKQGSTLLPGSTVIAKMEFFGMDVVVPEGDAIQLIISQTGEDYVPSPVSTSPVTLSMGSESVLNLPSVNRQCSDLFLPPMQDPYPQCMA
;
A
#
# COMPACT_ATOMS: atom_id res chain seq x y z
N MET A 1 16.74 -21.18 -12.11
CA MET A 1 16.30 -20.79 -10.75
C MET A 1 17.47 -20.04 -10.15
N GLU A 2 17.60 -18.76 -10.47
CA GLU A 2 18.57 -17.91 -9.82
C GLU A 2 17.99 -17.49 -8.48
N TYR A 3 18.77 -17.64 -7.47
CA TYR A 3 18.42 -17.32 -6.10
C TYR A 3 18.05 -15.85 -6.02
N ARG A 4 16.86 -15.55 -5.53
CA ARG A 4 16.56 -14.26 -4.94
C ARG A 4 17.65 -13.99 -3.90
N ASN A 5 18.54 -13.09 -4.21
CA ASN A 5 19.50 -12.67 -3.22
C ASN A 5 18.83 -11.57 -2.40
N ASP A 6 18.05 -11.99 -1.38
CA ASP A 6 17.38 -11.08 -0.45
C ASP A 6 18.37 -10.18 0.30
N ASP A 7 19.65 -10.51 0.17
CA ASP A 7 20.78 -9.78 0.75
C ASP A 7 21.28 -8.63 -0.13
N VAL A 8 20.83 -8.52 -1.39
CA VAL A 8 21.26 -7.45 -2.30
C VAL A 8 20.22 -6.33 -2.30
N PHE A 9 20.63 -5.16 -1.89
CA PHE A 9 19.84 -3.92 -1.95
C PHE A 9 20.74 -2.74 -2.31
N SER A 10 20.14 -1.63 -2.70
CA SER A 10 20.85 -0.40 -3.03
C SER A 10 21.66 0.10 -1.82
N ARG A 11 22.78 0.74 -2.11
CA ARG A 11 23.68 1.28 -1.09
C ARG A 11 23.86 2.77 -1.30
N VAL A 12 23.97 3.48 -0.20
CA VAL A 12 24.36 4.88 -0.23
C VAL A 12 25.75 4.97 -0.90
N SER A 13 25.85 5.83 -1.92
CA SER A 13 27.05 5.94 -2.76
C SER A 13 28.27 6.49 -2.02
N ILE A 14 28.06 7.22 -0.93
CA ILE A 14 29.10 7.78 -0.06
C ILE A 14 29.14 6.99 1.25
N ASN A 15 30.28 6.43 1.59
CA ASN A 15 30.43 5.73 2.86
C ASN A 15 30.23 6.69 4.04
N GLY A 16 29.47 6.27 5.02
CA GLY A 16 29.35 6.93 6.31
C GLY A 16 30.63 6.81 7.15
N THR A 17 30.64 7.46 8.28
CA THR A 17 31.85 7.58 9.13
C THR A 17 31.66 6.96 10.52
N PHE A 18 30.45 6.46 10.84
CA PHE A 18 30.16 5.92 12.16
C PHE A 18 30.05 4.40 12.12
N ASP A 19 30.55 3.76 13.17
CA ASP A 19 30.30 2.35 13.40
C ASP A 19 28.89 2.16 14.00
N THR A 20 28.31 1.00 13.74
CA THR A 20 27.03 0.60 14.35
C THR A 20 27.27 0.08 15.76
N GLY A 21 26.57 0.64 16.74
CA GLY A 21 26.58 0.16 18.12
C GLY A 21 25.91 -1.21 18.27
N GLU A 22 26.12 -1.84 19.42
CA GLU A 22 25.36 -3.04 19.77
C GLU A 22 23.87 -2.72 19.88
N VAL A 23 23.02 -3.67 19.47
CA VAL A 23 21.57 -3.53 19.57
C VAL A 23 21.14 -3.42 21.03
N GLN A 24 20.23 -2.51 21.31
CA GLN A 24 19.64 -2.31 22.64
C GLN A 24 18.22 -2.85 22.63
N SER A 25 17.89 -3.70 23.60
CA SER A 25 16.53 -4.19 23.85
C SER A 25 15.80 -3.22 24.78
N ILE A 26 14.72 -2.64 24.32
CA ILE A 26 13.98 -1.59 25.03
C ILE A 26 12.51 -1.97 25.16
N PHE A 27 11.98 -1.82 26.36
CA PHE A 27 10.54 -1.93 26.61
C PHE A 27 9.98 -0.53 26.89
N VAL A 28 9.01 -0.13 26.07
CA VAL A 28 8.38 1.19 26.13
C VAL A 28 7.02 1.08 26.81
N PRO A 29 6.82 1.64 28.00
CA PRO A 29 5.52 1.58 28.65
C PRO A 29 4.48 2.43 27.92
N VAL A 30 3.24 1.94 27.88
CA VAL A 30 2.10 2.61 27.26
C VAL A 30 1.02 2.89 28.32
N PRO A 31 1.17 3.97 29.10
CA PRO A 31 0.31 4.24 30.26
C PRO A 31 -1.16 4.50 29.93
N SER A 32 -1.49 4.82 28.67
CA SER A 32 -2.86 5.05 28.22
C SER A 32 -3.68 3.76 28.10
N ILE A 33 -3.00 2.61 28.06
CA ILE A 33 -3.65 1.29 27.95
C ILE A 33 -3.68 0.66 29.34
N SER A 34 -4.89 0.27 29.79
CA SER A 34 -5.03 -0.35 31.10
C SER A 34 -4.78 -1.86 31.01
N ALA A 35 -4.28 -2.43 32.12
CA ALA A 35 -4.09 -3.87 32.23
C ALA A 35 -5.40 -4.68 32.06
N SER A 36 -6.58 -4.05 32.21
CA SER A 36 -7.88 -4.69 32.03
C SER A 36 -8.28 -4.82 30.56
N ASP A 37 -7.64 -4.06 29.65
CA ASP A 37 -7.99 -4.02 28.24
C ASP A 37 -7.22 -5.09 27.43
N GLY A 38 -6.21 -5.70 28.04
CA GLY A 38 -5.27 -6.63 27.43
C GLY A 38 -5.66 -8.11 27.44
N GLY A 39 -6.93 -8.46 27.26
CA GLY A 39 -7.32 -9.88 27.19
C GLY A 39 -7.07 -10.71 28.48
N ALA A 40 -7.48 -11.96 28.50
CA ALA A 40 -7.31 -12.84 29.64
C ALA A 40 -5.83 -13.24 29.80
N GLY A 41 -5.16 -12.71 30.81
CA GLY A 41 -3.80 -13.12 31.18
C GLY A 41 -2.81 -11.99 31.47
N PHE A 42 -3.05 -10.78 31.00
CA PHE A 42 -2.15 -9.64 31.30
C PHE A 42 -2.47 -9.01 32.66
N THR A 43 -1.49 -9.05 33.56
CA THR A 43 -1.59 -8.47 34.90
C THR A 43 -0.70 -7.23 35.09
N GLY A 44 0.07 -6.84 34.06
CA GLY A 44 0.97 -5.68 34.03
C GLY A 44 0.43 -4.55 33.15
N GLY A 45 1.13 -3.40 33.11
CA GLY A 45 0.88 -2.35 32.13
C GLY A 45 1.24 -2.81 30.72
N ALA A 46 0.67 -2.19 29.70
CA ALA A 46 1.06 -2.44 28.31
C ALA A 46 2.46 -1.88 28.03
N GLU A 47 3.29 -2.66 27.37
CA GLU A 47 4.66 -2.32 26.98
C GLU A 47 4.92 -2.79 25.55
N GLY A 48 5.41 -1.88 24.68
CA GLY A 48 5.93 -2.22 23.35
C GLY A 48 7.43 -2.52 23.43
N HIS A 49 7.88 -3.54 22.73
CA HIS A 49 9.30 -3.90 22.63
C HIS A 49 9.90 -3.36 21.33
N LEU A 50 11.15 -2.91 21.40
CA LEU A 50 11.92 -2.51 20.22
C LEU A 50 13.40 -2.86 20.35
N GLY A 51 14.02 -3.12 19.20
CA GLY A 51 15.47 -3.16 19.01
C GLY A 51 15.96 -1.80 18.49
N LEU A 52 17.03 -1.28 19.08
CA LEU A 52 17.59 0.02 18.74
C LEU A 52 19.08 -0.08 18.42
N TRP A 53 19.46 0.36 17.22
CA TRP A 53 20.86 0.54 16.81
C TRP A 53 21.21 2.02 16.76
N LEU A 54 22.21 2.42 17.54
CA LEU A 54 22.70 3.79 17.56
C LEU A 54 24.10 3.88 16.91
N PRO A 55 24.43 4.98 16.23
CA PRO A 55 25.76 5.20 15.69
C PRO A 55 26.77 5.41 16.83
N GLN A 56 27.96 4.81 16.70
CA GLN A 56 29.09 5.08 17.59
C GLN A 56 29.88 6.27 17.05
N LYS A 57 29.80 7.40 17.76
CA LYS A 57 30.44 8.64 17.40
C LYS A 57 31.57 8.95 18.38
N GLU A 58 32.81 9.11 17.89
CA GLU A 58 33.96 9.42 18.73
C GLU A 58 33.73 10.72 19.54
N GLY A 59 33.96 10.65 20.82
CA GLY A 59 33.75 11.76 21.74
C GLY A 59 32.31 11.99 22.19
N CYS A 60 31.36 11.17 21.74
CA CYS A 60 29.97 11.22 22.13
C CYS A 60 29.59 10.00 22.97
N ASP A 61 29.09 10.22 24.16
CA ASP A 61 28.49 9.18 24.99
C ASP A 61 26.97 9.37 25.03
N LEU A 62 26.26 8.53 24.26
CA LEU A 62 24.79 8.59 24.12
C LEU A 62 24.05 8.00 25.34
N THR A 63 24.79 7.44 26.31
CA THR A 63 24.22 6.89 27.57
C THR A 63 24.04 7.95 28.66
N LEU A 64 24.60 9.14 28.46
CA LEU A 64 24.54 10.21 29.45
C LEU A 64 23.12 10.80 29.55
N PHE A 65 22.78 11.27 30.75
CA PHE A 65 21.53 12.00 31.00
C PHE A 65 21.49 13.35 30.25
N GLU A 66 22.65 14.01 30.08
CA GLU A 66 22.81 15.21 29.27
C GLU A 66 23.79 14.91 28.13
N VAL A 67 23.28 14.74 26.92
CA VAL A 67 24.08 14.55 25.73
C VAL A 67 24.29 15.88 25.02
N LEU A 68 25.53 16.13 24.57
CA LEU A 68 25.85 17.34 23.81
C LEU A 68 25.01 17.43 22.55
N GLU A 69 24.58 18.61 22.15
CA GLU A 69 23.69 18.82 21.02
C GLU A 69 24.26 18.26 19.71
N GLU A 70 25.56 18.41 19.47
CA GLU A 70 26.27 17.86 18.33
C GLU A 70 26.37 16.34 18.32
N CYS A 71 26.08 15.69 19.43
CA CYS A 71 26.07 14.24 19.58
C CYS A 71 24.70 13.63 19.37
N LYS A 72 23.64 14.43 19.45
CA LYS A 72 22.28 13.94 19.30
C LYS A 72 22.01 13.41 17.89
N VAL A 73 21.18 12.37 17.80
CA VAL A 73 20.87 11.67 16.56
C VAL A 73 19.36 11.61 16.31
N PRO A 74 18.90 11.72 15.08
CA PRO A 74 17.53 11.35 14.71
C PRO A 74 17.36 9.85 14.66
N VAL A 75 16.12 9.38 14.64
CA VAL A 75 15.79 7.96 14.53
C VAL A 75 14.94 7.69 13.30
N ILE A 76 15.25 6.60 12.61
CA ILE A 76 14.39 6.00 11.59
C ILE A 76 13.78 4.73 12.21
N ALA A 77 12.45 4.66 12.28
CA ALA A 77 11.72 3.56 12.88
C ALA A 77 10.94 2.75 11.81
N GLU A 78 11.16 1.44 11.79
CA GLU A 78 10.31 0.46 11.14
C GLU A 78 9.44 -0.17 12.23
N ILE A 79 8.11 -0.19 12.04
CA ILE A 79 7.16 -0.59 13.07
C ILE A 79 6.21 -1.61 12.47
N GLY A 80 6.07 -2.79 13.08
CA GLY A 80 5.18 -3.79 12.54
C GLY A 80 5.14 -5.12 13.29
N PRO A 81 4.43 -6.12 12.73
CA PRO A 81 4.24 -7.42 13.36
C PRO A 81 5.31 -8.47 12.99
N TYR A 82 6.34 -8.12 12.20
CA TYR A 82 7.22 -9.09 11.55
C TYR A 82 8.47 -9.47 12.36
N TYR A 83 8.51 -9.18 13.66
CA TYR A 83 9.64 -9.44 14.55
C TYR A 83 9.21 -10.37 15.68
N ASP A 84 8.60 -11.51 15.34
CA ASP A 84 7.86 -12.34 16.29
C ASP A 84 8.32 -13.79 16.39
N ASP A 85 9.18 -14.25 15.50
CA ASP A 85 9.64 -15.63 15.56
C ASP A 85 11.08 -15.75 16.08
N GLY A 86 11.41 -16.95 16.53
CA GLY A 86 12.66 -17.22 17.23
C GLY A 86 13.94 -16.96 16.42
N ASP A 87 13.82 -16.77 15.10
CA ASP A 87 14.94 -16.48 14.19
C ASP A 87 14.99 -15.00 13.80
N VAL A 88 13.87 -14.26 13.94
CA VAL A 88 13.72 -12.85 13.57
C VAL A 88 12.99 -12.10 14.66
N ASP A 89 13.73 -11.64 15.65
CA ASP A 89 13.21 -10.76 16.70
C ASP A 89 13.58 -9.29 16.42
N ALA A 90 13.02 -8.36 17.18
CA ALA A 90 13.33 -6.94 17.04
C ALA A 90 14.82 -6.61 17.32
N LEU A 91 15.59 -7.54 17.84
CA LEU A 91 17.02 -7.38 18.13
C LEU A 91 17.92 -7.88 16.99
N THR A 92 17.36 -8.50 15.98
CA THR A 92 18.07 -8.97 14.79
C THR A 92 17.68 -8.06 13.61
N PRO A 93 18.64 -7.60 12.76
CA PRO A 93 18.28 -6.87 11.54
C PRO A 93 17.31 -7.69 10.70
N ALA A 94 16.02 -7.50 10.98
CA ALA A 94 14.96 -8.31 10.46
C ALA A 94 14.60 -7.90 9.05
N ASN A 95 14.11 -8.84 8.29
CA ASN A 95 13.70 -8.69 6.90
C ASN A 95 14.70 -7.89 6.03
N ARG A 96 14.31 -7.56 4.81
CA ARG A 96 15.15 -6.79 3.91
C ARG A 96 15.26 -5.33 4.32
N LEU A 97 14.17 -4.71 4.78
CA LEU A 97 14.14 -3.29 5.10
C LEU A 97 14.96 -2.97 6.35
N GLY A 98 14.83 -3.72 7.43
CA GLY A 98 15.63 -3.53 8.63
C GLY A 98 17.13 -3.56 8.34
N ARG A 99 17.59 -4.55 7.58
CA ARG A 99 19.00 -4.63 7.12
C ARG A 99 19.38 -3.44 6.25
N PHE A 100 18.53 -3.06 5.30
CA PHE A 100 18.74 -1.91 4.44
C PHE A 100 18.91 -0.62 5.26
N LEU A 101 18.06 -0.40 6.25
CA LEU A 101 18.11 0.79 7.10
C LEU A 101 19.39 0.81 7.95
N ILE A 102 19.71 -0.29 8.63
CA ILE A 102 20.86 -0.37 9.53
C ILE A 102 22.16 -0.22 8.75
N GLU A 103 22.34 -0.96 7.67
CA GLU A 103 23.58 -0.98 6.90
C GLU A 103 23.79 0.29 6.07
N ASN A 104 22.72 1.00 5.71
CA ASN A 104 22.84 2.26 4.98
C ASN A 104 22.93 3.49 5.89
N TYR A 105 22.09 3.60 6.93
CA TYR A 105 21.91 4.90 7.60
C TYR A 105 22.56 5.04 8.96
N VAL A 106 22.83 3.95 9.71
CA VAL A 106 23.52 4.08 10.99
C VAL A 106 24.91 4.69 10.80
N GLN A 107 25.64 4.29 9.77
CA GLN A 107 26.95 4.86 9.44
C GLN A 107 26.90 6.35 9.06
N HIS A 108 25.72 6.88 8.72
CA HIS A 108 25.48 8.31 8.42
C HIS A 108 24.98 9.11 9.62
N GLY A 109 24.87 8.49 10.79
CA GLY A 109 24.53 9.14 12.05
C GLY A 109 23.06 9.07 12.42
N TYR A 110 22.32 8.13 11.89
CA TYR A 110 20.93 7.84 12.27
C TYR A 110 20.88 6.70 13.29
N GLY A 111 20.02 6.83 14.30
CA GLY A 111 19.52 5.68 15.01
C GLY A 111 18.51 4.93 14.13
N VAL A 112 18.49 3.61 14.21
CA VAL A 112 17.48 2.76 13.58
C VAL A 112 16.78 1.94 14.64
N ALA A 113 15.45 1.95 14.65
CA ALA A 113 14.63 1.17 15.55
C ALA A 113 13.72 0.21 14.78
N GLN A 114 13.64 -1.04 15.22
CA GLN A 114 12.63 -2.03 14.83
C GLN A 114 11.66 -2.20 16.01
N VAL A 115 10.39 -1.91 15.80
CA VAL A 115 9.36 -1.87 16.86
C VAL A 115 8.32 -2.95 16.60
N SER A 116 8.19 -3.89 17.53
CA SER A 116 7.10 -4.88 17.48
C SER A 116 5.78 -4.24 17.94
N VAL A 117 4.73 -4.38 17.12
CA VAL A 117 3.38 -3.98 17.54
C VAL A 117 2.86 -4.89 18.66
N PHE A 118 1.82 -4.48 19.37
CA PHE A 118 1.26 -5.27 20.46
C PHE A 118 0.83 -6.67 20.02
N GLY A 119 1.02 -7.64 20.90
CA GLY A 119 0.71 -9.05 20.67
C GLY A 119 1.69 -9.74 19.72
N THR A 120 2.81 -9.11 19.35
CA THR A 120 3.86 -9.69 18.51
C THR A 120 5.23 -9.56 19.16
N GLY A 121 6.15 -10.45 18.84
CA GLY A 121 7.50 -10.49 19.39
C GLY A 121 7.46 -10.47 20.92
N GLN A 122 8.28 -9.60 21.54
CA GLN A 122 8.30 -9.43 22.98
C GLN A 122 7.40 -8.29 23.48
N SER A 123 6.65 -7.62 22.61
CA SER A 123 5.60 -6.67 23.01
C SER A 123 4.48 -7.41 23.71
N ASN A 124 4.12 -6.96 24.91
CA ASN A 124 2.97 -7.53 25.62
C ASN A 124 1.66 -6.92 25.11
N HIS A 125 0.55 -7.22 25.78
CA HIS A 125 -0.80 -6.84 25.36
C HIS A 125 -1.31 -7.68 24.19
N CYS A 126 -2.48 -7.37 23.65
CA CYS A 126 -3.10 -8.13 22.57
C CYS A 126 -2.98 -7.41 21.23
N MET A 127 -2.96 -8.19 20.14
CA MET A 127 -3.01 -7.68 18.78
C MET A 127 -4.43 -7.29 18.40
N ASP A 128 -4.65 -6.04 17.98
CA ASP A 128 -5.94 -5.53 17.53
C ASP A 128 -5.98 -5.07 16.07
N LEU A 129 -4.96 -5.43 15.30
CA LEU A 129 -4.85 -5.15 13.87
C LEU A 129 -5.07 -3.68 13.51
N MET A 130 -4.09 -2.85 13.88
CA MET A 130 -4.11 -1.40 13.64
C MET A 130 -5.22 -0.65 14.38
N GLY A 131 -5.84 -1.26 15.38
CA GLY A 131 -6.86 -0.63 16.21
C GLY A 131 -6.29 0.35 17.22
N HIS A 132 -7.17 0.80 18.13
CA HIS A 132 -6.86 1.86 19.10
C HIS A 132 -5.62 1.58 19.95
N ASP A 133 -5.49 0.35 20.46
CA ASP A 133 -4.42 0.02 21.40
C ASP A 133 -3.06 -0.06 20.68
N GLU A 134 -3.03 -0.62 19.49
CA GLU A 134 -1.84 -0.63 18.64
C GLU A 134 -1.44 0.80 18.26
N GLN A 135 -2.41 1.66 17.90
CA GLN A 135 -2.16 3.09 17.62
C GLN A 135 -1.51 3.79 18.82
N ALA A 136 -1.96 3.49 20.05
CA ALA A 136 -1.37 4.02 21.25
C ALA A 136 0.05 3.50 21.49
N GLY A 137 0.31 2.22 21.20
CA GLY A 137 1.63 1.61 21.25
C GLY A 137 2.62 2.23 20.26
N ILE A 138 2.20 2.41 19.02
CA ILE A 138 2.98 3.08 17.96
C ILE A 138 3.32 4.51 18.38
N LYS A 139 2.34 5.28 18.88
CA LYS A 139 2.59 6.64 19.37
C LYS A 139 3.58 6.65 20.51
N ALA A 140 3.43 5.76 21.49
CA ALA A 140 4.33 5.68 22.63
C ALA A 140 5.77 5.36 22.22
N ALA A 141 5.98 4.48 21.25
CA ALA A 141 7.30 4.17 20.71
C ALA A 141 7.94 5.39 20.04
N VAL A 142 7.20 6.11 19.19
CA VAL A 142 7.68 7.34 18.54
C VAL A 142 8.00 8.43 19.57
N ASP A 143 7.13 8.64 20.56
CA ASP A 143 7.33 9.63 21.63
C ASP A 143 8.55 9.27 22.49
N TRP A 144 8.72 7.98 22.80
CA TRP A 144 9.87 7.51 23.55
C TRP A 144 11.18 7.77 22.77
N LEU A 145 11.25 7.36 21.52
CA LEU A 145 12.43 7.55 20.66
C LEU A 145 12.80 9.04 20.51
N GLY A 146 11.81 9.90 20.34
CA GLY A 146 12.01 11.34 20.17
C GLY A 146 12.39 12.07 21.46
N SER A 147 11.96 11.57 22.63
CA SER A 147 12.18 12.24 23.93
C SER A 147 13.49 11.86 24.64
N GLN A 148 14.25 10.91 24.11
CA GLN A 148 15.47 10.46 24.76
C GLN A 148 16.56 11.57 24.80
N PRO A 149 17.41 11.61 25.83
CA PRO A 149 18.48 12.61 25.93
C PRO A 149 19.43 12.63 24.72
N TRP A 150 19.65 11.48 24.10
CA TRP A 150 20.49 11.32 22.90
C TRP A 150 19.76 11.64 21.61
N SER A 151 18.44 11.78 21.63
CA SER A 151 17.65 12.09 20.44
C SER A 151 17.72 13.58 20.10
N ASN A 152 17.74 13.90 18.81
CA ASN A 152 17.59 15.28 18.35
C ASN A 152 16.11 15.74 18.31
N GLY A 153 15.19 14.89 18.78
CA GLY A 153 13.76 15.17 18.81
C GLY A 153 13.04 14.90 17.49
N ARG A 154 13.68 14.20 16.53
CA ARG A 154 13.07 13.89 15.23
C ARG A 154 13.09 12.41 14.94
N VAL A 155 11.91 11.86 14.66
CA VAL A 155 11.69 10.47 14.27
C VAL A 155 11.10 10.45 12.86
N GLY A 156 11.62 9.57 12.01
CA GLY A 156 11.02 9.22 10.73
C GLY A 156 10.46 7.80 10.81
N ALA A 157 9.22 7.60 10.37
CA ALA A 157 8.63 6.27 10.28
C ALA A 157 8.62 5.78 8.83
N ILE A 158 9.09 4.56 8.60
CA ILE A 158 9.17 3.93 7.28
C ILE A 158 8.79 2.47 7.38
N GLY A 159 8.20 1.92 6.33
CA GLY A 159 7.91 0.49 6.26
C GLY A 159 7.16 0.10 5.01
N LYS A 160 7.04 -1.20 4.76
CA LYS A 160 6.34 -1.76 3.61
C LYS A 160 5.20 -2.68 4.07
N SER A 161 4.06 -2.68 3.35
CA SER A 161 2.92 -3.53 3.68
C SER A 161 2.25 -3.11 4.99
N TYR A 162 2.09 -4.01 5.95
CA TYR A 162 1.65 -3.65 7.29
C TYR A 162 2.53 -2.54 7.88
N ASP A 163 3.85 -2.71 7.81
CA ASP A 163 4.82 -1.70 8.27
C ASP A 163 4.76 -0.41 7.43
N GLY A 164 4.20 -0.46 6.23
CA GLY A 164 3.89 0.72 5.41
C GLY A 164 2.62 1.44 5.84
N SER A 165 1.75 0.77 6.60
CA SER A 165 0.54 1.36 7.18
C SER A 165 0.81 2.02 8.53
N THR A 166 1.78 1.52 9.28
CA THR A 166 2.15 2.08 10.60
C THR A 166 2.69 3.51 10.54
N PRO A 167 3.40 3.98 9.49
CA PRO A 167 3.68 5.40 9.30
C PRO A 167 2.42 6.28 9.21
N TRP A 168 1.38 5.84 8.48
CA TRP A 168 0.10 6.54 8.46
C TRP A 168 -0.59 6.52 9.81
N ASN A 169 -0.53 5.39 10.50
CA ASN A 169 -1.04 5.24 11.86
C ASN A 169 -0.30 6.19 12.83
N ALA A 170 1.04 6.23 12.78
CA ALA A 170 1.85 7.14 13.58
C ALA A 170 1.47 8.62 13.31
N ALA A 171 1.28 9.00 12.04
CA ALA A 171 0.82 10.34 11.66
C ALA A 171 -0.57 10.65 12.22
N ALA A 172 -1.51 9.67 12.16
CA ALA A 172 -2.85 9.80 12.70
C ALA A 172 -2.90 9.81 14.24
N SER A 173 -1.82 9.45 14.91
CA SER A 173 -1.72 9.38 16.37
C SER A 173 -1.18 10.67 17.04
N GLY A 174 -0.62 11.61 16.26
CA GLY A 174 -0.25 12.94 16.71
C GLY A 174 0.93 12.99 17.67
N SER A 175 2.09 12.46 17.28
CA SER A 175 3.34 12.66 18.02
C SER A 175 4.04 13.95 17.57
N ASP A 176 4.50 14.76 18.52
CA ASP A 176 5.29 15.98 18.23
C ASP A 176 6.71 15.66 17.72
N TYR A 177 7.15 14.41 17.86
CA TYR A 177 8.47 13.97 17.43
C TYR A 177 8.49 13.39 16.02
N LEU A 178 7.34 13.05 15.45
CA LEU A 178 7.25 12.47 14.11
C LEU A 178 7.46 13.55 13.03
N ALA A 179 8.64 13.57 12.43
CA ALA A 179 9.05 14.60 11.48
C ALA A 179 8.81 14.21 10.00
N THR A 180 8.82 12.92 9.70
CA THR A 180 8.55 12.41 8.34
C THR A 180 7.98 11.01 8.37
N ILE A 181 7.15 10.69 7.37
CA ILE A 181 6.67 9.34 7.11
C ILE A 181 7.02 8.90 5.69
N VAL A 182 7.39 7.63 5.55
CA VAL A 182 7.71 6.99 4.25
C VAL A 182 6.91 5.69 4.12
N PRO A 183 5.60 5.78 3.88
CA PRO A 183 4.77 4.60 3.66
C PRO A 183 5.08 3.97 2.31
N MET A 184 5.46 2.69 2.30
CA MET A 184 5.64 1.89 1.09
C MET A 184 4.56 0.83 1.02
N SER A 185 3.80 0.80 -0.08
CA SER A 185 2.71 -0.17 -0.27
C SER A 185 1.87 -0.34 1.00
N GLY A 186 1.55 0.77 1.66
CA GLY A 186 0.89 0.80 2.96
C GLY A 186 -0.63 0.90 2.83
N LEU A 187 -1.33 0.18 3.72
CA LEU A 187 -2.77 0.34 3.86
C LEU A 187 -3.07 1.68 4.53
N ILE A 188 -3.86 2.50 3.89
CA ILE A 188 -4.31 3.79 4.43
C ILE A 188 -5.65 3.62 5.15
N GLY A 189 -6.42 2.63 4.72
CA GLY A 189 -7.65 2.15 5.36
C GLY A 189 -7.75 0.65 5.22
N VAL A 190 -7.89 -0.06 6.31
CA VAL A 190 -7.94 -1.54 6.30
C VAL A 190 -9.19 -2.04 5.56
N HIS A 191 -10.34 -1.37 5.75
CA HIS A 191 -11.56 -1.69 5.02
C HIS A 191 -11.36 -1.61 3.50
N ASP A 192 -10.70 -0.57 3.02
CA ASP A 192 -10.56 -0.30 1.59
C ASP A 192 -9.63 -1.29 0.88
N LEU A 193 -8.74 -1.96 1.64
CA LEU A 193 -8.00 -3.10 1.12
C LEU A 193 -8.90 -4.33 0.93
N MET A 194 -9.79 -4.59 1.90
CA MET A 194 -10.57 -5.82 1.95
C MET A 194 -11.84 -5.79 1.10
N TRP A 195 -12.37 -4.59 0.86
CA TRP A 195 -13.65 -4.39 0.20
C TRP A 195 -13.58 -3.27 -0.83
N ARG A 196 -13.97 -3.56 -2.05
CA ARG A 196 -14.05 -2.59 -3.13
C ARG A 196 -15.41 -2.65 -3.81
N ASN A 197 -16.16 -1.56 -3.80
CA ASN A 197 -17.52 -1.50 -4.34
C ASN A 197 -18.40 -2.68 -3.88
N GLY A 198 -18.35 -3.00 -2.58
CA GLY A 198 -19.09 -4.11 -1.99
C GLY A 198 -18.59 -5.52 -2.32
N SER A 199 -17.53 -5.63 -3.09
CA SER A 199 -16.88 -6.89 -3.40
C SER A 199 -15.74 -7.17 -2.43
N MET A 200 -15.70 -8.39 -1.89
CA MET A 200 -14.65 -8.81 -0.97
C MET A 200 -13.41 -9.27 -1.73
N GLU A 201 -12.26 -8.76 -1.35
CA GLU A 201 -10.97 -9.25 -1.79
C GLU A 201 -10.60 -10.47 -0.93
N ALA A 202 -10.54 -11.64 -1.56
CA ALA A 202 -10.39 -12.92 -0.86
C ALA A 202 -9.07 -13.02 -0.10
N ARG A 203 -7.99 -12.49 -0.68
CA ARG A 203 -6.68 -12.49 -0.09
C ARG A 203 -6.64 -11.52 1.10
N GLY A 204 -7.20 -10.31 0.95
CA GLY A 204 -7.30 -9.34 2.03
C GLY A 204 -8.04 -9.90 3.23
N ALA A 205 -9.16 -10.59 3.01
CA ALA A 205 -9.90 -11.25 4.07
C ALA A 205 -9.12 -12.39 4.73
N ILE A 206 -8.40 -13.20 3.95
CA ILE A 206 -7.57 -14.29 4.46
C ILE A 206 -6.35 -13.72 5.19
N MET A 207 -5.65 -12.75 4.62
CA MET A 207 -4.46 -12.13 5.19
C MET A 207 -4.79 -11.42 6.50
N HIS A 208 -5.85 -10.62 6.51
CA HIS A 208 -6.24 -9.89 7.71
C HIS A 208 -6.55 -10.82 8.89
N ASN A 209 -7.32 -11.87 8.63
CA ASN A 209 -7.82 -12.74 9.69
C ASN A 209 -6.93 -13.97 9.93
N GLY A 210 -6.31 -14.50 8.88
CA GLY A 210 -5.55 -15.74 8.96
C GLY A 210 -4.05 -15.52 9.14
N VAL A 211 -3.46 -14.57 8.40
CA VAL A 211 -2.00 -14.35 8.46
C VAL A 211 -1.66 -13.43 9.62
N TYR A 212 -2.22 -12.22 9.66
CA TYR A 212 -1.89 -11.29 10.75
C TYR A 212 -2.42 -11.76 12.10
N GLY A 213 -3.56 -12.46 12.09
CA GLY A 213 -4.03 -13.15 13.29
C GLY A 213 -3.05 -14.18 13.79
N SER A 214 -2.36 -14.91 12.91
CA SER A 214 -1.34 -15.87 13.31
C SER A 214 -0.11 -15.22 13.93
N PHE A 215 0.31 -14.04 13.50
CA PHE A 215 1.41 -13.32 14.17
C PHE A 215 1.08 -13.01 15.63
N GLY A 216 -0.13 -12.54 15.91
CA GLY A 216 -0.60 -12.34 17.28
C GLY A 216 -0.83 -13.64 18.06
N LEU A 217 -0.96 -14.78 17.36
CA LEU A 217 -1.10 -16.12 17.98
C LEU A 217 0.25 -16.75 18.27
N ASP A 218 1.24 -16.52 17.40
CA ASP A 218 2.59 -17.10 17.49
C ASP A 218 3.56 -16.24 18.33
N GLY A 219 3.11 -15.07 18.81
CA GLY A 219 3.88 -14.31 19.80
C GLY A 219 4.31 -15.21 20.96
N ASP A 220 5.27 -14.81 21.76
CA ASP A 220 5.97 -15.64 22.78
C ASP A 220 5.06 -16.54 23.66
N SER A 221 3.75 -16.41 23.59
CA SER A 221 2.77 -17.24 24.32
C SER A 221 2.03 -18.28 23.48
N GLY A 222 2.03 -18.19 22.14
CA GLY A 222 1.42 -19.20 21.25
C GLY A 222 -0.09 -19.41 21.40
N ASP A 223 -0.83 -18.45 21.97
CA ASP A 223 -2.23 -18.61 22.33
C ASP A 223 -3.14 -17.61 21.58
N ILE A 224 -4.26 -18.15 21.05
CA ILE A 224 -5.41 -17.37 20.51
C ILE A 224 -5.90 -16.27 21.50
N GLU A 225 -5.61 -16.45 22.78
CA GLU A 225 -5.96 -15.55 23.87
C GLU A 225 -5.23 -14.19 23.80
N ASN A 226 -4.24 -14.04 22.91
CA ASN A 226 -3.52 -12.77 22.67
C ASN A 226 -4.19 -11.85 21.65
N ALA A 227 -5.23 -12.29 20.97
CA ALA A 227 -6.03 -11.41 20.12
C ALA A 227 -6.99 -10.57 20.97
N CYS A 228 -7.04 -9.27 20.71
CA CYS A 228 -8.00 -8.38 21.38
C CYS A 228 -9.45 -8.75 21.04
N GLU A 229 -10.38 -8.45 21.95
CA GLU A 229 -11.81 -8.75 21.74
C GLU A 229 -12.35 -8.12 20.44
N GLY A 230 -11.97 -6.87 20.14
CA GLY A 230 -12.34 -6.19 18.89
C GLY A 230 -11.80 -6.87 17.62
N TYR A 231 -10.65 -7.53 17.68
CA TYR A 231 -10.14 -8.35 16.59
C TYR A 231 -11.05 -9.53 16.29
N VAL A 232 -11.51 -10.22 17.34
CA VAL A 232 -12.42 -11.36 17.21
C VAL A 232 -13.75 -10.93 16.58
N GLU A 233 -14.28 -9.76 16.95
CA GLU A 233 -15.48 -9.19 16.33
C GLU A 233 -15.28 -8.92 14.84
N GLY A 234 -14.19 -8.27 14.45
CA GLY A 234 -13.83 -8.03 13.06
C GLY A 234 -13.61 -9.33 12.28
N TYR A 235 -12.98 -10.32 12.89
CA TYR A 235 -12.77 -11.64 12.29
C TYR A 235 -14.10 -12.32 11.93
N TYR A 236 -15.07 -12.34 12.84
CA TYR A 236 -16.35 -13.02 12.59
C TYR A 236 -17.29 -12.19 11.71
N ALA A 237 -17.23 -10.86 11.79
CA ALA A 237 -18.07 -10.00 10.96
C ALA A 237 -17.76 -10.18 9.46
N GLY A 238 -16.47 -10.25 9.08
CA GLY A 238 -16.07 -10.39 7.70
C GLY A 238 -16.58 -11.63 6.99
N PRO A 239 -16.27 -12.83 7.45
CA PRO A 239 -16.81 -14.06 6.90
C PRO A 239 -18.35 -14.12 6.95
N ALA A 240 -18.97 -13.62 8.01
CA ALA A 240 -20.42 -13.59 8.10
C ALA A 240 -21.04 -12.62 7.07
N ALA A 241 -20.49 -11.43 6.92
CA ALA A 241 -20.92 -10.46 5.91
C ALA A 241 -20.74 -11.02 4.50
N TYR A 242 -19.64 -11.69 4.21
CA TYR A 242 -19.43 -12.37 2.93
C TYR A 242 -20.49 -13.44 2.66
N LEU A 243 -20.74 -14.33 3.63
CA LEU A 243 -21.68 -15.44 3.46
C LEU A 243 -23.13 -14.98 3.30
N THR A 244 -23.53 -13.95 4.02
CA THR A 244 -24.88 -13.38 3.94
C THR A 244 -25.04 -12.37 2.80
N GLY A 245 -23.93 -11.87 2.27
CA GLY A 245 -23.91 -10.74 1.36
C GLY A 245 -24.35 -9.45 2.02
N ASP A 246 -24.32 -9.43 3.34
CA ASP A 246 -24.73 -8.30 4.17
C ASP A 246 -23.50 -7.60 4.74
N ASN A 247 -22.95 -6.69 3.95
CA ASN A 247 -21.88 -5.81 4.45
C ASN A 247 -22.42 -4.65 5.30
N LEU A 248 -23.70 -4.64 5.63
CA LEU A 248 -24.26 -3.63 6.54
C LEU A 248 -23.62 -3.67 7.92
N ALA A 249 -23.12 -4.82 8.35
CA ALA A 249 -22.33 -4.96 9.58
C ALA A 249 -20.98 -4.20 9.53
N TRP A 250 -20.53 -3.78 8.34
CA TRP A 250 -19.24 -3.16 8.11
C TRP A 250 -19.30 -1.66 7.89
N THR A 251 -20.44 -1.18 7.37
CA THR A 251 -20.61 0.20 6.98
C THR A 251 -20.97 1.05 8.18
N GLY A 252 -19.99 1.86 8.62
CA GLY A 252 -20.14 2.77 9.76
C GLY A 252 -19.99 2.07 11.11
N SER A 253 -19.30 0.93 11.17
CA SER A 253 -18.84 0.43 12.46
C SER A 253 -17.63 1.25 12.90
N ASP A 254 -17.58 1.63 14.15
CA ASP A 254 -16.45 2.31 14.78
C ASP A 254 -15.13 1.55 14.54
N TYR A 255 -15.21 0.23 14.37
CA TYR A 255 -14.08 -0.65 14.06
C TYR A 255 -13.33 -0.26 12.80
N TRP A 256 -14.02 0.04 11.68
CA TRP A 256 -13.36 0.39 10.42
C TRP A 256 -12.98 1.87 10.34
N GLU A 257 -13.80 2.76 10.92
CA GLU A 257 -13.46 4.20 11.00
C GLU A 257 -12.19 4.41 11.84
N GLU A 258 -11.99 3.64 12.89
CA GLU A 258 -10.79 3.63 13.71
C GLU A 258 -9.54 3.24 12.93
N ARG A 259 -9.69 2.34 11.95
CA ARG A 259 -8.62 1.79 11.10
C ARG A 259 -8.48 2.50 9.76
N HIS A 260 -9.00 3.74 9.65
CA HIS A 260 -8.82 4.62 8.51
C HIS A 260 -8.00 5.84 8.93
N PHE A 261 -6.77 5.97 8.42
CA PHE A 261 -5.78 6.89 8.97
C PHE A 261 -5.70 8.24 8.26
N LEU A 262 -5.98 8.30 6.94
CA LEU A 262 -5.66 9.46 6.11
C LEU A 262 -6.27 10.75 6.64
N SER A 263 -7.58 10.79 6.88
CA SER A 263 -8.26 12.03 7.32
C SER A 263 -7.69 12.57 8.64
N ARG A 264 -7.46 11.65 9.62
CA ARG A 264 -6.86 12.03 10.91
C ARG A 264 -5.41 12.48 10.75
N ALA A 265 -4.63 11.78 9.93
CA ALA A 265 -3.25 12.17 9.65
C ALA A 265 -3.19 13.57 9.03
N LEU A 266 -4.02 13.87 8.02
CA LEU A 266 -4.05 15.19 7.38
C LEU A 266 -4.51 16.30 8.32
N GLU A 267 -5.28 15.98 9.37
CA GLU A 267 -5.76 16.97 10.36
C GLU A 267 -4.70 17.30 11.42
N ILE A 268 -3.95 16.33 11.91
CA ILE A 268 -3.12 16.51 13.11
C ILE A 268 -1.61 16.38 12.88
N TYR A 269 -1.18 15.75 11.78
CA TYR A 269 0.23 15.59 11.45
C TYR A 269 0.82 16.89 10.90
N ASN A 270 2.10 17.14 11.17
CA ASN A 270 2.80 18.35 10.74
C ASN A 270 4.13 18.08 10.02
N GLY A 271 4.45 16.83 9.73
CA GLY A 271 5.69 16.42 9.08
C GLY A 271 5.58 16.34 7.56
N SER A 272 6.54 15.68 6.94
CA SER A 272 6.59 15.44 5.49
C SER A 272 6.20 14.01 5.13
N ILE A 273 5.81 13.78 3.87
CA ILE A 273 5.26 12.51 3.41
C ILE A 273 5.97 12.08 2.12
N TYR A 274 6.57 10.89 2.12
CA TYR A 274 7.15 10.29 0.93
C TYR A 274 6.45 8.96 0.61
N ILE A 275 5.50 8.96 -0.32
CA ILE A 275 4.72 7.78 -0.68
C ILE A 275 5.48 6.96 -1.74
N ILE A 276 5.69 5.68 -1.47
CA ILE A 276 6.30 4.73 -2.40
C ILE A 276 5.31 3.59 -2.66
N HIS A 277 4.98 3.31 -3.94
CA HIS A 277 4.03 2.25 -4.25
C HIS A 277 4.30 1.62 -5.62
N GLY A 278 4.18 0.28 -5.69
CA GLY A 278 4.21 -0.44 -6.96
C GLY A 278 2.88 -0.32 -7.69
N LEU A 279 2.89 0.06 -8.96
CA LEU A 279 1.69 0.15 -9.80
C LEU A 279 1.11 -1.23 -10.14
N GLN A 280 1.91 -2.28 -9.95
CA GLN A 280 1.52 -3.69 -10.12
C GLN A 280 1.36 -4.41 -8.78
N ASP A 281 1.25 -3.66 -7.70
CA ASP A 281 0.99 -4.21 -6.38
C ASP A 281 -0.50 -4.55 -6.23
N TRP A 282 -0.82 -5.84 -6.33
CA TRP A 282 -2.17 -6.35 -6.08
C TRP A 282 -2.23 -7.18 -4.80
N ASN A 283 -1.24 -6.99 -3.95
CA ASN A 283 -1.27 -7.43 -2.56
C ASN A 283 -1.81 -6.31 -1.65
N VAL A 284 -1.22 -5.12 -1.76
CA VAL A 284 -1.80 -3.89 -1.23
C VAL A 284 -2.07 -2.98 -2.42
N ASP A 285 -3.31 -2.95 -2.85
CA ASP A 285 -3.74 -2.28 -4.07
C ASP A 285 -3.33 -0.79 -4.09
N PRO A 286 -2.82 -0.27 -5.22
CA PRO A 286 -2.35 1.12 -5.30
C PRO A 286 -3.47 2.17 -5.35
N HIS A 287 -4.75 1.76 -5.31
CA HIS A 287 -5.89 2.64 -5.51
C HIS A 287 -5.99 3.78 -4.50
N MET A 288 -5.45 3.63 -3.29
CA MET A 288 -5.44 4.68 -2.28
C MET A 288 -4.20 5.60 -2.36
N ALA A 289 -3.11 5.15 -2.97
CA ALA A 289 -1.84 5.89 -2.98
C ALA A 289 -1.95 7.23 -3.69
N PHE A 290 -2.63 7.30 -4.84
CA PHE A 290 -2.79 8.54 -5.60
C PHE A 290 -3.74 9.53 -4.95
N PRO A 291 -4.93 9.12 -4.48
CA PRO A 291 -5.77 10.00 -3.68
C PRO A 291 -5.05 10.55 -2.45
N ALA A 292 -4.30 9.70 -1.73
CA ALA A 292 -3.52 10.14 -0.57
C ALA A 292 -2.44 11.14 -0.93
N HIS A 293 -1.73 10.93 -2.04
CA HIS A 293 -0.73 11.88 -2.57
C HIS A 293 -1.36 13.25 -2.83
N GLN A 294 -2.44 13.29 -3.61
CA GLN A 294 -3.11 14.55 -3.95
C GLN A 294 -3.72 15.24 -2.73
N MET A 295 -4.42 14.50 -1.87
CA MET A 295 -5.02 15.06 -0.65
C MET A 295 -3.97 15.62 0.30
N SER A 296 -2.79 15.00 0.38
CA SER A 296 -1.68 15.50 1.19
C SER A 296 -1.11 16.80 0.62
N ILE A 297 -0.98 16.92 -0.70
CA ILE A 297 -0.59 18.18 -1.36
C ILE A 297 -1.63 19.28 -1.09
N ASP A 298 -2.90 18.97 -1.28
CA ASP A 298 -4.01 19.92 -1.08
C ASP A 298 -4.11 20.41 0.39
N ALA A 299 -3.73 19.55 1.33
CA ALA A 299 -3.61 19.90 2.75
C ALA A 299 -2.35 20.71 3.08
N GLY A 300 -1.43 20.91 2.13
CA GLY A 300 -0.24 21.74 2.26
C GLY A 300 1.01 21.04 2.80
N PHE A 301 1.04 19.73 2.77
CA PHE A 301 2.23 18.97 3.16
C PHE A 301 3.34 19.04 2.11
N ASP A 302 4.57 18.86 2.55
CA ASP A 302 5.68 18.49 1.68
C ASP A 302 5.52 17.02 1.29
N VAL A 303 5.19 16.76 0.02
CA VAL A 303 4.90 15.42 -0.49
C VAL A 303 5.84 15.05 -1.62
N LYS A 304 6.39 13.83 -1.58
CA LYS A 304 7.08 13.19 -2.68
C LYS A 304 6.41 11.85 -2.99
N GLY A 305 6.38 11.45 -4.27
CA GLY A 305 5.88 10.15 -4.72
C GLY A 305 6.94 9.39 -5.52
N LEU A 306 6.98 8.06 -5.35
CA LEU A 306 7.77 7.15 -6.17
C LEU A 306 6.89 5.97 -6.57
N TYR A 307 6.53 5.89 -7.84
CA TYR A 307 5.59 4.92 -8.39
C TYR A 307 6.23 4.16 -9.55
N GLY A 308 6.52 2.88 -9.36
CA GLY A 308 7.16 2.05 -10.39
C GLY A 308 6.34 0.83 -10.76
N GLN A 309 6.74 0.16 -11.84
CA GLN A 309 6.05 -1.01 -12.36
C GLN A 309 6.46 -2.31 -11.62
N TRP A 310 6.62 -2.25 -10.31
CA TRP A 310 6.85 -3.42 -9.46
C TRP A 310 5.58 -3.86 -8.74
N ALA A 311 5.55 -5.10 -8.31
CA ALA A 311 4.51 -5.69 -7.49
C ALA A 311 4.69 -5.30 -6.01
N HIS A 312 4.29 -6.14 -5.08
CA HIS A 312 4.45 -5.90 -3.63
C HIS A 312 5.91 -6.03 -3.18
N ASP A 313 6.76 -5.10 -3.64
CA ASP A 313 8.21 -5.15 -3.41
C ASP A 313 8.85 -3.78 -3.21
N TYR A 314 10.16 -3.76 -3.08
CA TYR A 314 10.97 -2.56 -2.89
C TYR A 314 11.44 -1.97 -4.21
N PRO A 315 11.67 -0.65 -4.29
CA PRO A 315 12.06 0.02 -5.52
C PRO A 315 13.37 -0.48 -6.15
N ASP A 316 14.28 -1.02 -5.37
CA ASP A 316 15.59 -1.50 -5.78
C ASP A 316 15.65 -3.02 -5.97
N ARG A 317 14.50 -3.69 -6.08
CA ARG A 317 14.42 -5.11 -6.43
C ARG A 317 14.16 -5.30 -7.92
N ASP A 318 14.87 -6.27 -8.49
CA ASP A 318 14.65 -6.70 -9.87
C ASP A 318 13.24 -7.27 -10.02
N GLY A 319 12.43 -6.64 -10.88
CA GLY A 319 11.09 -7.08 -11.19
C GLY A 319 11.00 -8.49 -11.77
N ASP A 320 12.07 -8.98 -12.40
CA ASP A 320 12.17 -10.35 -12.91
C ASP A 320 12.30 -11.41 -11.79
N ALA A 321 12.43 -11.00 -10.55
CA ALA A 321 12.65 -11.91 -9.42
C ALA A 321 11.41 -12.72 -8.98
N GLY A 322 10.42 -12.90 -9.84
CA GLY A 322 9.32 -13.85 -9.64
C GLY A 322 8.32 -13.47 -8.56
N HIS A 323 7.98 -12.20 -8.44
CA HIS A 323 6.92 -11.70 -7.56
C HIS A 323 5.52 -12.08 -8.04
N ALA A 324 5.44 -12.60 -9.23
CA ALA A 324 4.25 -13.14 -9.84
C ALA A 324 3.47 -14.13 -8.98
N SER A 325 4.10 -14.77 -8.03
CA SER A 325 3.48 -15.91 -7.34
C SER A 325 2.43 -15.56 -6.30
N LEU A 326 2.45 -14.33 -5.77
CA LEU A 326 1.49 -13.92 -4.73
C LEU A 326 0.28 -13.18 -5.29
N SER A 327 0.40 -12.63 -6.47
CA SER A 327 -0.62 -11.86 -7.14
C SER A 327 -0.94 -12.45 -8.52
N SER A 328 -1.11 -13.75 -8.58
CA SER A 328 -1.61 -14.42 -9.77
C SER A 328 -0.72 -14.39 -11.02
N GLY A 329 0.56 -14.23 -10.88
CA GLY A 329 1.47 -14.22 -12.01
C GLY A 329 1.40 -12.96 -12.87
N ARG A 330 0.91 -11.86 -12.27
CA ARG A 330 0.78 -10.56 -12.93
C ARG A 330 1.80 -9.62 -12.34
N GLY A 331 2.09 -8.54 -12.86
CA GLY A 331 3.04 -7.56 -12.35
C GLY A 331 4.49 -8.08 -12.24
N GLY A 332 5.43 -7.26 -12.52
CA GLY A 332 6.84 -7.57 -12.43
C GLY A 332 7.41 -8.33 -13.62
N GLU A 333 6.84 -9.47 -13.99
CA GLU A 333 7.35 -10.28 -15.11
C GLU A 333 7.26 -9.61 -16.48
N ALA A 334 6.27 -8.78 -16.68
CA ALA A 334 6.01 -8.13 -17.96
C ALA A 334 6.69 -6.76 -18.08
N TYR A 335 7.23 -6.21 -17.01
CA TYR A 335 7.71 -4.84 -16.96
C TYR A 335 9.22 -4.78 -16.77
N PRO A 336 9.97 -4.31 -17.76
CA PRO A 336 11.41 -4.20 -17.67
C PRO A 336 11.84 -2.97 -16.87
N TYR A 337 13.09 -2.99 -16.39
CA TYR A 337 13.79 -1.81 -15.85
C TYR A 337 13.12 -1.18 -14.61
N THR A 338 12.57 -2.01 -13.72
CA THR A 338 11.94 -1.52 -12.49
C THR A 338 12.93 -1.09 -11.42
N LEU A 339 14.19 -1.35 -11.59
CA LEU A 339 15.23 -1.27 -10.57
C LEU A 339 15.70 0.17 -10.29
N ARG A 340 15.64 0.58 -9.03
CA ARG A 340 16.09 1.89 -8.53
C ARG A 340 17.31 1.74 -7.61
N TRP A 341 18.49 1.55 -8.21
CA TRP A 341 19.73 1.45 -7.42
C TRP A 341 20.15 2.74 -6.72
N ASP A 342 19.57 3.86 -7.07
CA ASP A 342 19.74 5.16 -6.43
C ASP A 342 18.82 5.36 -5.21
N TRP A 343 17.97 4.39 -4.89
CA TRP A 343 16.97 4.53 -3.82
C TRP A 343 17.59 4.82 -2.45
N ALA A 344 18.71 4.20 -2.11
CA ALA A 344 19.38 4.46 -0.84
C ALA A 344 19.90 5.91 -0.73
N ASP A 345 20.43 6.48 -1.81
CA ASP A 345 20.88 7.88 -1.86
C ASP A 345 19.67 8.84 -1.81
N ASP A 346 18.61 8.54 -2.55
CA ASP A 346 17.38 9.33 -2.58
C ASP A 346 16.73 9.41 -1.19
N MET A 347 16.70 8.28 -0.48
CA MET A 347 16.21 8.23 0.90
C MET A 347 17.13 8.97 1.87
N LEU A 348 18.46 8.92 1.66
CA LEU A 348 19.39 9.67 2.50
C LEU A 348 19.18 11.19 2.33
N GLU A 349 18.99 11.68 1.10
CA GLU A 349 18.69 13.09 0.86
C GLU A 349 17.39 13.53 1.56
N TRP A 350 16.36 12.68 1.55
CA TRP A 350 15.10 12.91 2.24
C TRP A 350 15.30 13.02 3.76
N PHE A 351 15.95 12.04 4.36
CA PHE A 351 16.19 12.00 5.81
C PHE A 351 17.16 13.09 6.26
N ASP A 352 18.23 13.39 5.51
CA ASP A 352 19.17 14.46 5.81
C ASP A 352 18.43 15.79 5.93
N PHE A 353 17.49 16.09 5.06
CA PHE A 353 16.74 17.34 5.13
C PHE A 353 15.72 17.35 6.29
N TYR A 354 14.84 16.34 6.37
CA TYR A 354 13.71 16.36 7.32
C TYR A 354 14.10 15.95 8.75
N LEU A 355 15.13 15.13 8.92
CA LEU A 355 15.53 14.64 10.24
C LEU A 355 16.78 15.35 10.79
N MET A 356 17.70 15.79 9.93
CA MET A 356 18.94 16.44 10.35
C MET A 356 19.00 17.94 10.01
N ASN A 357 18.06 18.52 9.27
CA ASN A 357 18.14 19.87 8.68
C ASN A 357 19.43 20.06 7.84
N LYS A 358 19.84 19.05 7.10
CA LYS A 358 21.07 19.00 6.35
C LYS A 358 20.78 18.88 4.85
N GLY A 359 21.61 19.51 4.02
CA GLY A 359 21.43 19.48 2.58
C GLY A 359 20.34 20.41 2.04
N PRO A 360 20.10 20.40 0.72
CA PRO A 360 19.03 21.14 0.08
C PRO A 360 17.68 20.42 0.30
N LYS A 361 16.59 21.18 0.23
CA LYS A 361 15.25 20.60 0.26
C LYS A 361 15.07 19.64 -0.93
N PRO A 362 14.64 18.38 -0.70
CA PRO A 362 14.35 17.44 -1.77
C PRO A 362 13.30 17.98 -2.75
N ARG A 363 13.35 17.51 -3.98
CA ARG A 363 12.32 17.85 -4.96
C ARG A 363 11.00 17.19 -4.56
N LEU A 364 9.96 18.00 -4.41
CA LEU A 364 8.61 17.55 -4.10
C LEU A 364 7.87 17.26 -5.41
N VAL A 365 8.07 16.08 -5.93
CA VAL A 365 7.56 15.62 -7.23
C VAL A 365 7.10 14.18 -7.13
N ALA A 366 6.36 13.71 -8.11
CA ALA A 366 6.12 12.29 -8.32
C ALA A 366 7.08 11.76 -9.39
N GLU A 367 7.86 10.76 -9.05
CA GLU A 367 8.66 9.98 -9.99
C GLU A 367 7.87 8.74 -10.38
N VAL A 368 7.55 8.58 -11.65
CA VAL A 368 6.62 7.55 -12.14
C VAL A 368 7.22 6.79 -13.30
N GLN A 369 7.11 5.47 -13.25
CA GLN A 369 7.52 4.58 -14.33
C GLN A 369 6.33 4.12 -15.16
N ASP A 370 6.47 4.11 -16.47
CA ASP A 370 5.50 3.45 -17.36
C ASP A 370 5.82 1.98 -17.62
N ASN A 371 4.88 1.27 -18.26
CA ASN A 371 5.02 -0.14 -18.61
C ASN A 371 6.10 -0.43 -19.66
N MET A 372 6.68 0.58 -20.28
CA MET A 372 7.82 0.46 -21.21
C MET A 372 9.16 0.65 -20.49
N GLY A 373 9.14 0.89 -19.17
CA GLY A 373 10.30 1.10 -18.31
C GLY A 373 10.80 2.54 -18.26
N GLY A 374 10.12 3.47 -18.94
CA GLY A 374 10.48 4.89 -18.93
C GLY A 374 10.11 5.57 -17.62
N TRP A 375 11.05 6.31 -17.02
CA TRP A 375 10.82 7.12 -15.83
C TRP A 375 10.51 8.56 -16.19
N ARG A 376 9.56 9.16 -15.48
CA ARG A 376 9.16 10.56 -15.63
C ARG A 376 9.11 11.25 -14.29
N VAL A 377 9.26 12.58 -14.34
CA VAL A 377 9.03 13.44 -13.18
C VAL A 377 7.77 14.27 -13.46
N GLU A 378 6.80 14.13 -12.62
CA GLU A 378 5.55 14.89 -12.67
C GLU A 378 5.47 15.82 -11.45
N GLU A 379 4.86 16.98 -11.60
CA GLU A 379 4.68 17.93 -10.49
C GLU A 379 3.80 17.33 -9.39
N THR A 380 2.80 16.55 -9.78
CA THR A 380 1.93 15.75 -8.93
C THR A 380 1.49 14.50 -9.69
N TYR A 381 0.95 13.48 -9.00
CA TYR A 381 0.42 12.32 -9.68
C TYR A 381 -0.98 11.96 -9.15
N PRO A 382 -1.99 11.79 -10.03
CA PRO A 382 -1.89 11.97 -11.51
C PRO A 382 -1.49 13.39 -11.90
N PRO A 383 -0.84 13.57 -13.09
CA PRO A 383 -0.49 14.90 -13.57
C PRO A 383 -1.75 15.75 -13.79
N PRO A 384 -1.68 17.06 -13.56
CA PRO A 384 -2.81 17.95 -13.83
C PRO A 384 -3.10 18.01 -15.33
N GLN A 385 -4.34 18.33 -15.69
CA GLN A 385 -4.78 18.53 -17.07
C GLN A 385 -4.71 17.24 -17.94
N LEU A 386 -5.39 16.20 -17.49
CA LEU A 386 -5.60 15.00 -18.28
C LEU A 386 -6.72 15.22 -19.32
N ASP A 387 -6.48 14.75 -20.53
CA ASP A 387 -7.53 14.51 -21.51
C ASP A 387 -8.25 13.19 -21.18
N THR A 388 -9.46 13.00 -21.68
CA THR A 388 -10.19 11.74 -21.53
C THR A 388 -10.54 11.16 -22.89
N ILE A 389 -10.08 9.95 -23.15
CA ILE A 389 -10.50 9.14 -24.27
C ILE A 389 -11.71 8.32 -23.79
N SER A 390 -12.88 8.55 -24.38
CA SER A 390 -14.10 7.80 -24.06
C SER A 390 -14.41 6.84 -25.19
N LEU A 391 -14.45 5.55 -24.85
CA LEU A 391 -14.75 4.45 -25.78
C LEU A 391 -16.09 3.84 -25.37
N THR A 392 -17.12 4.02 -26.19
CA THR A 392 -18.43 3.40 -25.95
C THR A 392 -18.45 1.94 -26.35
N MET A 393 -19.20 1.11 -25.64
CA MET A 393 -19.18 -0.34 -25.92
C MET A 393 -19.76 -0.71 -27.27
N ASP A 394 -20.59 0.14 -27.91
CA ASP A 394 -21.04 -0.06 -29.28
C ASP A 394 -19.96 0.22 -30.35
N GLU A 395 -18.87 0.91 -29.98
CA GLU A 395 -17.68 1.04 -30.82
C GLU A 395 -16.73 -0.16 -30.69
N CYS A 396 -16.86 -0.94 -29.61
CA CYS A 396 -16.04 -2.11 -29.34
C CYS A 396 -16.68 -3.39 -29.93
N GLN A 397 -15.87 -4.41 -30.19
CA GLN A 397 -16.31 -5.67 -30.76
C GLN A 397 -16.26 -6.80 -29.73
N ILE A 398 -17.31 -7.63 -29.69
CA ILE A 398 -17.25 -8.87 -28.93
C ILE A 398 -16.34 -9.84 -29.69
N VAL A 399 -15.23 -10.22 -29.07
CA VAL A 399 -14.25 -11.16 -29.64
C VAL A 399 -14.31 -12.54 -28.97
N GLY A 400 -15.10 -12.69 -27.92
CA GLY A 400 -15.34 -13.98 -27.27
C GLY A 400 -16.38 -13.93 -26.15
N GLY A 401 -17.01 -15.06 -25.87
CA GLY A 401 -18.00 -15.19 -24.81
C GLY A 401 -19.42 -14.75 -25.20
N SER A 402 -20.20 -14.34 -24.22
CA SER A 402 -21.58 -13.88 -24.34
C SER A 402 -21.80 -12.63 -23.49
N ASP A 403 -22.75 -11.79 -23.91
CA ASP A 403 -23.22 -10.62 -23.12
C ASP A 403 -23.86 -11.01 -21.77
N THR A 404 -24.28 -12.26 -21.65
CA THR A 404 -24.74 -12.80 -20.36
C THR A 404 -23.64 -13.62 -19.71
N ILE A 405 -23.10 -13.07 -18.61
CA ILE A 405 -22.04 -13.70 -17.83
C ILE A 405 -22.60 -14.46 -16.63
N THR A 406 -21.92 -15.56 -16.30
CA THR A 406 -22.22 -16.45 -15.17
C THR A 406 -20.92 -16.71 -14.39
N SER A 407 -21.00 -17.43 -13.29
CA SER A 407 -19.83 -17.83 -12.51
C SER A 407 -18.80 -18.69 -13.27
N SER A 408 -19.16 -19.19 -14.45
CA SER A 408 -18.30 -20.05 -15.30
C SER A 408 -18.06 -19.49 -16.71
N SER A 409 -18.50 -18.28 -17.01
CA SER A 409 -18.35 -17.66 -18.32
C SER A 409 -17.84 -16.23 -18.21
N SER A 410 -17.19 -15.75 -19.26
CA SER A 410 -16.73 -14.39 -19.41
C SER A 410 -17.12 -13.82 -20.77
N LEU A 411 -17.12 -12.50 -20.86
CA LEU A 411 -17.24 -11.75 -22.10
C LEU A 411 -15.90 -11.11 -22.42
N ARG A 412 -15.41 -11.22 -23.66
CA ARG A 412 -14.24 -10.51 -24.15
C ARG A 412 -14.66 -9.46 -25.17
N VAL A 413 -14.24 -8.22 -24.93
CA VAL A 413 -14.58 -7.07 -25.78
C VAL A 413 -13.29 -6.35 -26.15
N GLN A 414 -13.05 -6.15 -27.43
CA GLN A 414 -11.91 -5.40 -27.93
C GLN A 414 -12.37 -4.04 -28.46
N CYS A 415 -11.81 -2.99 -27.95
CA CYS A 415 -12.08 -1.63 -28.40
C CYS A 415 -11.25 -1.26 -29.63
N PRO A 416 -11.54 -0.12 -30.31
CA PRO A 416 -10.78 0.30 -31.49
C PRO A 416 -9.28 0.44 -31.21
N GLU A 417 -8.46 0.17 -32.23
CA GLU A 417 -7.02 0.41 -32.20
C GLU A 417 -6.73 1.91 -32.07
N PHE A 418 -5.67 2.24 -31.35
CA PHE A 418 -5.22 3.63 -31.24
C PHE A 418 -4.48 4.07 -32.51
N ASP A 419 -4.87 5.21 -33.06
CA ASP A 419 -4.25 5.80 -34.26
C ASP A 419 -2.83 6.32 -34.02
N SER A 420 -2.40 6.43 -32.78
CA SER A 420 -1.06 6.87 -32.34
C SER A 420 -0.73 6.27 -30.99
N GLN A 421 0.56 6.22 -30.65
CA GLN A 421 0.99 5.82 -29.31
C GLN A 421 0.27 6.67 -28.27
N THR A 422 -0.41 6.01 -27.36
CA THR A 422 -1.25 6.66 -26.33
C THR A 422 -0.75 6.32 -24.94
N ARG A 423 -0.58 7.33 -24.09
CA ARG A 423 -0.24 7.16 -22.67
C ARG A 423 -1.50 7.36 -21.83
N ILE A 424 -1.90 6.31 -21.11
CA ILE A 424 -3.01 6.29 -20.14
C ILE A 424 -2.41 6.51 -18.76
N VAL A 425 -2.92 7.51 -18.04
CA VAL A 425 -2.32 7.98 -16.78
C VAL A 425 -3.40 8.26 -15.75
N GLY A 426 -3.20 7.81 -14.53
CA GLY A 426 -4.16 8.00 -13.45
C GLY A 426 -5.16 6.86 -13.37
N THR A 427 -6.38 7.14 -13.00
CA THR A 427 -7.41 6.14 -12.68
C THR A 427 -8.47 6.04 -13.80
N PRO A 428 -8.40 5.06 -14.71
CA PRO A 428 -9.45 4.81 -15.68
C PRO A 428 -10.76 4.43 -15.00
N THR A 429 -11.88 4.72 -15.66
CA THR A 429 -13.21 4.34 -15.19
C THR A 429 -13.99 3.57 -16.25
N ILE A 430 -14.84 2.65 -15.81
CA ILE A 430 -15.77 1.97 -16.67
C ILE A 430 -17.19 2.06 -16.12
N HIS A 431 -18.11 2.42 -16.99
CA HIS A 431 -19.54 2.37 -16.72
C HIS A 431 -20.13 1.23 -17.54
N LEU A 432 -20.82 0.31 -16.92
CA LEU A 432 -21.48 -0.81 -17.60
C LEU A 432 -22.97 -0.83 -17.25
N GLU A 433 -23.81 -0.79 -18.25
CA GLU A 433 -25.23 -1.06 -18.09
C GLU A 433 -25.42 -2.57 -17.91
N ALA A 434 -25.88 -2.98 -16.74
CA ALA A 434 -25.98 -4.37 -16.32
C ALA A 434 -27.39 -4.71 -15.83
N THR A 435 -27.96 -5.78 -16.36
CA THR A 435 -29.28 -6.30 -15.97
C THR A 435 -29.10 -7.57 -15.15
N ILE A 436 -29.58 -7.57 -13.91
CA ILE A 436 -29.58 -8.76 -13.06
C ILE A 436 -30.67 -9.76 -13.47
N SER A 437 -30.45 -11.03 -13.13
CA SER A 437 -31.43 -12.09 -13.41
C SER A 437 -32.80 -11.81 -12.80
N GLN A 438 -33.87 -12.27 -13.45
CA GLN A 438 -35.24 -12.25 -12.95
C GLN A 438 -35.46 -13.03 -11.64
N PHE A 439 -34.46 -13.78 -11.19
CA PHE A 439 -34.50 -14.60 -9.99
C PHE A 439 -33.52 -14.14 -8.90
N SER A 440 -32.91 -12.96 -9.07
CA SER A 440 -31.90 -12.45 -8.16
C SER A 440 -32.16 -11.00 -7.76
N THR A 441 -31.60 -10.64 -6.63
CA THR A 441 -31.56 -9.27 -6.09
C THR A 441 -30.16 -8.68 -6.07
N SER A 442 -29.19 -9.37 -6.68
CA SER A 442 -27.80 -8.96 -6.75
C SER A 442 -27.11 -9.57 -7.97
N GLY A 443 -25.93 -9.08 -8.29
CA GLY A 443 -25.02 -9.59 -9.30
C GLY A 443 -23.62 -9.09 -9.02
N HIS A 444 -22.62 -9.65 -9.67
CA HIS A 444 -21.22 -9.29 -9.46
C HIS A 444 -20.52 -9.12 -10.81
N LEU A 445 -19.66 -8.11 -10.89
CA LEU A 445 -18.81 -7.82 -12.03
C LEU A 445 -17.36 -7.71 -11.60
N PHE A 446 -16.50 -8.39 -12.34
CA PHE A 446 -15.06 -8.21 -12.35
C PHE A 446 -14.63 -7.88 -13.77
N VAL A 447 -13.94 -6.78 -13.96
CA VAL A 447 -13.49 -6.30 -15.28
C VAL A 447 -11.99 -6.20 -15.26
N GLU A 448 -11.36 -6.99 -16.11
CA GLU A 448 -9.93 -6.94 -16.36
C GLU A 448 -9.67 -6.17 -17.65
N MET A 449 -8.72 -5.24 -17.62
CA MET A 449 -8.25 -4.47 -18.76
C MET A 449 -6.89 -5.00 -19.18
N VAL A 450 -6.74 -5.40 -20.44
CA VAL A 450 -5.51 -5.92 -21.00
C VAL A 450 -5.13 -5.21 -22.29
N GLN A 451 -3.83 -5.19 -22.58
CA GLN A 451 -3.32 -4.79 -23.89
C GLN A 451 -3.59 -5.91 -24.89
N ALA A 452 -4.28 -5.61 -25.99
CA ALA A 452 -4.81 -6.66 -26.89
C ALA A 452 -3.74 -7.51 -27.57
N SER A 453 -2.61 -6.91 -27.98
CA SER A 453 -1.54 -7.61 -28.70
C SER A 453 -0.70 -8.55 -27.84
N THR A 454 -0.57 -8.26 -26.55
CA THR A 454 0.33 -8.98 -25.63
C THR A 454 -0.41 -9.74 -24.54
N GLU A 455 -1.71 -9.50 -24.38
CA GLU A 455 -2.54 -9.92 -23.24
C GLU A 455 -1.98 -9.44 -21.88
N MET A 456 -1.09 -8.43 -21.90
CA MET A 456 -0.54 -7.83 -20.68
C MET A 456 -1.68 -7.22 -19.86
N HIS A 457 -1.78 -7.60 -18.60
CA HIS A 457 -2.75 -7.03 -17.68
C HIS A 457 -2.37 -5.60 -17.30
N LEU A 458 -3.30 -4.67 -17.47
CA LEU A 458 -3.10 -3.26 -17.20
C LEU A 458 -3.75 -2.84 -15.88
N GLY A 459 -4.83 -3.49 -15.49
CA GLY A 459 -5.55 -3.23 -14.26
C GLY A 459 -6.90 -3.91 -14.24
N HIS A 460 -7.58 -3.84 -13.10
CA HIS A 460 -8.92 -4.41 -12.95
C HIS A 460 -9.84 -3.51 -12.12
N ALA A 461 -11.14 -3.74 -12.28
CA ALA A 461 -12.21 -3.08 -11.53
C ALA A 461 -13.25 -4.12 -11.11
N VAL A 462 -13.93 -3.87 -10.00
CA VAL A 462 -14.87 -4.83 -9.41
C VAL A 462 -16.05 -4.14 -8.77
N MET A 463 -17.21 -4.80 -8.78
CA MET A 463 -18.39 -4.32 -8.07
C MET A 463 -19.40 -5.44 -7.78
N ASP A 464 -19.90 -5.49 -6.56
CA ASP A 464 -21.23 -6.05 -6.29
C ASP A 464 -22.28 -5.01 -6.73
N LEU A 465 -23.18 -5.40 -7.63
CA LEU A 465 -24.13 -4.46 -8.26
C LEU A 465 -25.06 -3.77 -7.27
N ARG A 466 -25.18 -4.25 -6.05
CA ARG A 466 -25.89 -3.55 -4.98
C ARG A 466 -25.25 -2.21 -4.62
N PHE A 467 -23.96 -2.04 -4.94
CA PHE A 467 -23.18 -0.82 -4.67
C PHE A 467 -23.08 0.12 -5.87
N HIS A 468 -23.92 -0.05 -6.88
CA HIS A 468 -23.90 0.75 -8.12
C HIS A 468 -24.12 2.27 -7.89
N GLU A 469 -24.76 2.64 -6.77
CA GLU A 469 -24.93 4.05 -6.36
C GLU A 469 -23.71 4.61 -5.61
N GLY A 470 -22.68 3.78 -5.39
CA GLY A 470 -21.52 4.11 -4.59
C GLY A 470 -21.77 4.00 -3.08
N GLY A 471 -20.77 4.44 -2.30
CA GLY A 471 -20.85 4.42 -0.85
C GLY A 471 -20.56 3.05 -0.22
N LYS A 472 -20.74 2.99 1.10
CA LYS A 472 -20.41 1.81 1.91
C LYS A 472 -21.64 0.90 2.16
N GLN A 473 -22.82 1.24 1.67
CA GLN A 473 -24.06 0.46 1.84
C GLN A 473 -24.61 -0.01 0.50
N GLY A 474 -24.90 -1.31 0.40
CA GLY A 474 -25.58 -1.86 -0.76
C GLY A 474 -27.06 -1.48 -0.81
N SER A 475 -27.55 -1.10 -1.99
CA SER A 475 -28.98 -0.88 -2.24
C SER A 475 -29.70 -2.19 -2.51
N THR A 476 -30.99 -2.24 -2.22
CA THR A 476 -31.82 -3.40 -2.56
C THR A 476 -32.23 -3.33 -4.01
N LEU A 477 -31.77 -4.29 -4.81
CA LEU A 477 -32.18 -4.41 -6.20
C LEU A 477 -33.42 -5.29 -6.34
N LEU A 478 -34.29 -4.93 -7.31
CA LEU A 478 -35.43 -5.78 -7.67
C LEU A 478 -34.99 -6.80 -8.75
N PRO A 479 -35.51 -8.03 -8.73
CA PRO A 479 -35.24 -9.00 -9.79
C PRO A 479 -35.53 -8.44 -11.18
N GLY A 480 -34.56 -8.61 -12.09
CA GLY A 480 -34.64 -8.06 -13.44
C GLY A 480 -34.31 -6.57 -13.57
N SER A 481 -33.85 -5.92 -12.50
CA SER A 481 -33.40 -4.51 -12.58
C SER A 481 -32.20 -4.33 -13.50
N THR A 482 -32.17 -3.21 -14.16
CA THR A 482 -31.00 -2.70 -14.89
C THR A 482 -30.39 -1.55 -14.12
N VAL A 483 -29.08 -1.59 -13.93
CA VAL A 483 -28.28 -0.57 -13.23
C VAL A 483 -27.07 -0.17 -14.05
N ILE A 484 -26.51 1.01 -13.79
CA ILE A 484 -25.21 1.42 -14.33
C ILE A 484 -24.15 1.15 -13.25
N ALA A 485 -23.31 0.17 -13.49
CA ALA A 485 -22.15 -0.13 -12.65
C ALA A 485 -21.02 0.84 -12.99
N LYS A 486 -20.71 1.78 -12.09
CA LYS A 486 -19.61 2.74 -12.24
C LYS A 486 -18.42 2.26 -11.43
N MET A 487 -17.37 1.83 -12.10
CA MET A 487 -16.20 1.25 -11.47
C MET A 487 -14.94 2.01 -11.87
N GLU A 488 -14.00 2.08 -10.94
CA GLU A 488 -12.66 2.61 -11.17
C GLU A 488 -11.67 1.45 -11.26
N PHE A 489 -10.74 1.53 -12.20
CA PHE A 489 -9.57 0.67 -12.22
C PHE A 489 -8.55 1.14 -11.19
N PHE A 490 -7.45 0.41 -11.02
CA PHE A 490 -6.32 0.94 -10.27
C PHE A 490 -5.66 2.08 -11.03
N GLY A 491 -5.01 2.96 -10.29
CA GLY A 491 -4.19 3.99 -10.90
C GLY A 491 -3.04 3.36 -11.69
N MET A 492 -2.75 3.91 -12.87
CA MET A 492 -1.78 3.34 -13.79
C MET A 492 -1.01 4.40 -14.56
N ASP A 493 0.14 4.01 -15.08
CA ASP A 493 0.88 4.73 -16.10
C ASP A 493 1.27 3.75 -17.20
N VAL A 494 0.54 3.77 -18.30
CA VAL A 494 0.61 2.76 -19.36
C VAL A 494 0.71 3.42 -20.71
N VAL A 495 1.66 2.98 -21.49
CA VAL A 495 1.81 3.34 -22.91
C VAL A 495 1.27 2.21 -23.77
N VAL A 496 0.26 2.50 -24.57
CA VAL A 496 -0.29 1.60 -25.60
C VAL A 496 0.28 2.03 -26.96
N PRO A 497 0.95 1.14 -27.70
CA PRO A 497 1.51 1.46 -29.01
C PRO A 497 0.45 1.85 -30.05
N GLU A 498 0.87 2.58 -31.10
CA GLU A 498 0.06 2.79 -32.30
C GLU A 498 -0.33 1.45 -32.94
N GLY A 499 -1.59 1.32 -33.33
CA GLY A 499 -2.15 0.12 -33.94
C GLY A 499 -2.48 -0.99 -32.95
N ASP A 500 -2.31 -0.77 -31.64
CA ASP A 500 -2.75 -1.69 -30.60
C ASP A 500 -4.04 -1.20 -29.94
N ALA A 501 -4.67 -2.03 -29.14
CA ALA A 501 -5.98 -1.78 -28.57
C ALA A 501 -6.05 -2.19 -27.08
N ILE A 502 -7.08 -1.70 -26.41
CA ILE A 502 -7.52 -2.20 -25.11
C ILE A 502 -8.53 -3.32 -25.34
N GLN A 503 -8.35 -4.42 -24.64
CA GLN A 503 -9.35 -5.48 -24.52
C GLN A 503 -9.85 -5.56 -23.07
N LEU A 504 -11.15 -5.72 -22.90
CA LEU A 504 -11.80 -5.98 -21.62
C LEU A 504 -12.19 -7.44 -21.50
N ILE A 505 -11.90 -8.04 -20.36
CA ILE A 505 -12.38 -9.37 -19.99
C ILE A 505 -13.31 -9.19 -18.81
N ILE A 506 -14.61 -9.43 -19.04
CA ILE A 506 -15.66 -9.20 -18.04
C ILE A 506 -16.16 -10.55 -17.55
N SER A 507 -16.13 -10.77 -16.26
CA SER A 507 -16.51 -12.01 -15.58
C SER A 507 -17.23 -11.72 -14.27
N GLN A 508 -17.66 -12.74 -13.54
CA GLN A 508 -18.17 -12.57 -12.18
C GLN A 508 -17.10 -12.75 -11.11
N THR A 509 -15.95 -13.35 -11.45
CA THR A 509 -14.87 -13.61 -10.52
C THR A 509 -13.56 -13.16 -11.11
N GLY A 510 -12.76 -12.47 -10.33
CA GLY A 510 -11.34 -12.26 -10.59
C GLY A 510 -10.50 -13.12 -9.66
N GLU A 511 -9.19 -13.09 -9.82
CA GLU A 511 -8.30 -13.90 -9.01
C GLU A 511 -8.37 -13.54 -7.52
N ASP A 512 -8.51 -12.26 -7.23
CA ASP A 512 -8.50 -11.72 -5.87
C ASP A 512 -9.91 -11.41 -5.34
N TYR A 513 -10.88 -11.18 -6.23
CA TYR A 513 -12.24 -10.80 -5.85
C TYR A 513 -13.23 -11.92 -6.11
N VAL A 514 -13.99 -12.26 -5.09
CA VAL A 514 -15.01 -13.31 -5.14
C VAL A 514 -16.39 -12.75 -4.85
N PRO A 515 -17.39 -13.13 -5.66
CA PRO A 515 -18.77 -12.71 -5.40
C PRO A 515 -19.27 -13.36 -4.12
N SER A 516 -20.01 -12.62 -3.32
CA SER A 516 -20.81 -13.21 -2.25
C SER A 516 -21.72 -14.31 -2.84
N PRO A 517 -22.02 -15.40 -2.09
CA PRO A 517 -22.93 -16.45 -2.56
C PRO A 517 -24.28 -15.95 -3.07
N VAL A 518 -24.74 -14.80 -2.55
CA VAL A 518 -26.00 -14.18 -3.00
C VAL A 518 -25.86 -13.38 -4.29
N SER A 519 -24.61 -13.07 -4.73
CA SER A 519 -24.31 -12.25 -5.92
C SER A 519 -23.87 -13.06 -7.13
N THR A 520 -23.95 -14.39 -7.10
CA THR A 520 -23.48 -15.30 -8.17
C THR A 520 -24.46 -15.48 -9.32
N SER A 521 -25.59 -14.79 -9.33
CA SER A 521 -26.60 -14.93 -10.38
C SER A 521 -26.14 -14.35 -11.72
N PRO A 522 -26.64 -14.86 -12.86
CA PRO A 522 -26.31 -14.33 -14.17
C PRO A 522 -26.57 -12.84 -14.30
N VAL A 523 -25.66 -12.13 -14.97
CA VAL A 523 -25.75 -10.72 -15.30
C VAL A 523 -25.68 -10.56 -16.80
N THR A 524 -26.61 -9.81 -17.40
CA THR A 524 -26.59 -9.48 -18.83
C THR A 524 -26.11 -8.04 -19.02
N LEU A 525 -25.08 -7.86 -19.84
CA LEU A 525 -24.48 -6.58 -20.14
C LEU A 525 -25.07 -5.97 -21.42
N SER A 526 -25.30 -4.67 -21.40
CA SER A 526 -25.65 -3.91 -22.60
C SER A 526 -24.38 -3.40 -23.28
N MET A 527 -24.21 -3.74 -24.53
CA MET A 527 -23.10 -3.27 -25.37
C MET A 527 -23.50 -2.01 -26.16
N GLY A 528 -24.28 -1.14 -25.55
CA GLY A 528 -24.72 0.12 -26.12
C GLY A 528 -23.86 1.32 -25.66
N SER A 529 -24.25 2.52 -26.10
CA SER A 529 -23.57 3.78 -25.80
C SER A 529 -23.65 4.22 -24.33
N GLU A 530 -24.54 3.62 -23.53
CA GLU A 530 -24.61 3.87 -22.08
C GLU A 530 -23.47 3.18 -21.31
N SER A 531 -22.85 2.16 -21.92
CA SER A 531 -21.67 1.50 -21.41
C SER A 531 -20.43 2.15 -22.02
N VAL A 532 -19.53 2.69 -21.17
CA VAL A 532 -18.37 3.49 -21.61
C VAL A 532 -17.13 3.22 -20.78
N LEU A 533 -16.00 3.07 -21.46
CA LEU A 533 -14.66 3.06 -20.87
C LEU A 533 -14.04 4.45 -21.03
N ASN A 534 -13.68 5.09 -19.94
CA ASN A 534 -12.99 6.38 -19.94
C ASN A 534 -11.53 6.17 -19.53
N LEU A 535 -10.64 6.59 -20.39
CA LEU A 535 -9.19 6.48 -20.23
C LEU A 535 -8.61 7.88 -20.06
N PRO A 536 -8.20 8.26 -18.84
CA PRO A 536 -7.45 9.51 -18.67
C PRO A 536 -6.13 9.39 -19.43
N SER A 537 -5.79 10.39 -20.20
CA SER A 537 -4.62 10.35 -21.06
C SER A 537 -3.86 11.67 -21.03
N VAL A 538 -2.57 11.58 -21.33
CA VAL A 538 -1.73 12.76 -21.46
C VAL A 538 -1.01 12.71 -22.80
N ASN A 539 -1.14 13.78 -23.56
CA ASN A 539 -0.42 13.95 -24.82
C ASN A 539 0.87 14.72 -24.58
N ARG A 540 1.80 14.11 -23.83
CA ARG A 540 3.14 14.68 -23.59
C ARG A 540 4.17 13.85 -24.31
N GLN A 541 5.06 14.53 -25.03
CA GLN A 541 6.24 13.91 -25.57
C GLN A 541 7.23 13.60 -24.45
N CYS A 542 8.10 12.66 -24.71
CA CYS A 542 9.08 12.13 -23.76
C CYS A 542 10.18 13.10 -23.29
N SER A 543 10.07 14.39 -23.57
CA SER A 543 11.05 15.42 -23.19
C SER A 543 11.21 15.63 -21.68
N ASP A 544 10.29 15.09 -20.89
CA ASP A 544 10.28 15.22 -19.42
C ASP A 544 10.83 13.99 -18.69
N LEU A 545 11.56 13.13 -19.41
CA LEU A 545 12.16 11.94 -18.82
C LEU A 545 13.25 12.31 -17.81
N PHE A 546 13.09 11.82 -16.61
CA PHE A 546 14.13 11.70 -15.63
C PHE A 546 14.76 10.31 -15.76
N LEU A 547 16.06 10.27 -16.02
CA LEU A 547 16.82 9.04 -15.93
C LEU A 547 17.57 9.07 -14.59
N PRO A 548 17.17 8.25 -13.61
CA PRO A 548 18.00 8.06 -12.43
C PRO A 548 19.41 7.63 -12.87
N PRO A 549 20.47 7.95 -12.12
CA PRO A 549 21.82 7.49 -12.43
C PRO A 549 21.91 5.98 -12.21
N MET A 550 21.59 5.18 -13.23
CA MET A 550 21.53 3.73 -13.18
C MET A 550 22.55 3.07 -14.08
N GLN A 551 22.89 1.81 -13.77
CA GLN A 551 24.00 1.10 -14.38
C GLN A 551 23.78 0.69 -15.84
N ASP A 552 22.53 0.68 -16.34
CA ASP A 552 22.19 0.34 -17.72
C ASP A 552 21.23 1.35 -18.36
N PRO A 553 21.33 1.57 -19.68
CA PRO A 553 20.46 2.52 -20.35
C PRO A 553 19.02 2.03 -20.30
N TYR A 554 18.15 2.79 -19.61
CA TYR A 554 16.72 2.65 -19.79
C TYR A 554 16.35 2.83 -21.26
N PRO A 555 15.33 2.13 -21.75
CA PRO A 555 14.74 2.49 -23.01
C PRO A 555 14.34 3.96 -22.91
N GLN A 556 15.08 4.79 -23.63
CA GLN A 556 14.66 6.16 -23.81
C GLN A 556 13.31 6.10 -24.52
N CYS A 557 12.38 6.92 -24.12
CA CYS A 557 11.22 7.19 -24.92
C CYS A 557 11.68 7.39 -26.36
N MET A 558 11.39 6.47 -27.23
CA MET A 558 11.65 6.67 -28.64
C MET A 558 10.57 7.60 -29.18
N ALA A 559 11.03 8.73 -29.71
CA ALA A 559 10.17 9.71 -30.35
C ALA A 559 9.47 9.14 -31.58
#